data_89c79dbc55c04ea4a325db4839412623
#
_entry.id   89c79dbc55c04ea4a325db4839412623
#
_cell.length_a   1.000
_cell.length_b   1.000
_cell.length_c   1.000
_cell.angle_alpha   90.00
_cell.angle_beta   90.00
_cell.angle_gamma   90.00
#
_symmetry.space_group_name_H-M   'P 1'
#
loop_
_entity.id
_entity.type
_entity.pdbx_description
1 polymer ?
#
loop_
_entity_poly.entity_id
_entity_poly.type
_entity_poly.pdbx_seq_one_letter_code
_entity_poly.pdbx_strand_id
1 'polypeptide(L)'
;ISVVLPADWNQKMRRISFPIPGAPDEKQEDDRAVFKVKISKIRTLHLPELTDEIAQREGFDTVIDLRRAIKIDLQNHKEQHEELKIKEDIFNILVKDAEVEPPESVIERELKFMIEGMKFQIAQSGMKPEDSGFEPEKAMKEWREKAIFNTTGYMMLESIAAAENIHLTQQDMEAEYELLAKQTKQKVEEVQKRIMSNPDSLGQTTIKLLGQKTMNYIYSNCEI
;
A
#
# COMPACT_ATOMS: atom_id res chain seq x y z
N ILE A 1 22.89 -13.96 9.72
CA ILE A 1 22.36 -13.16 8.59
C ILE A 1 23.14 -13.57 7.36
N SER A 2 22.50 -14.16 6.36
CA SER A 2 23.13 -14.51 5.08
C SER A 2 23.00 -13.33 4.13
N VAL A 3 24.13 -12.71 3.80
CA VAL A 3 24.19 -11.66 2.79
C VAL A 3 24.64 -12.25 1.47
N VAL A 4 23.85 -12.13 0.41
CA VAL A 4 24.22 -12.51 -0.96
C VAL A 4 24.88 -11.29 -1.60
N LEU A 5 26.16 -11.41 -1.92
CA LEU A 5 26.92 -10.35 -2.59
C LEU A 5 26.94 -10.59 -4.11
N PRO A 6 26.85 -9.53 -4.94
CA PRO A 6 26.99 -9.65 -6.40
C PRO A 6 28.33 -10.22 -6.82
N ALA A 7 28.39 -10.89 -7.98
CA ALA A 7 29.57 -11.56 -8.49
C ALA A 7 30.76 -10.63 -8.79
N ASP A 8 30.50 -9.33 -8.95
CA ASP A 8 31.48 -8.27 -9.21
C ASP A 8 31.98 -7.54 -7.95
N TRP A 9 31.72 -8.11 -6.78
CA TRP A 9 32.19 -7.57 -5.51
C TRP A 9 33.75 -7.63 -5.46
N ASN A 10 34.36 -6.60 -5.99
CA ASN A 10 35.77 -6.41 -5.87
C ASN A 10 36.18 -6.03 -4.44
N GLN A 11 37.24 -6.63 -3.91
CA GLN A 11 37.79 -6.66 -2.56
C GLN A 11 38.04 -5.29 -1.87
N LYS A 12 37.49 -4.20 -2.33
CA LYS A 12 37.50 -2.91 -1.62
C LYS A 12 36.49 -2.95 -0.50
N MET A 13 36.97 -3.05 0.74
CA MET A 13 36.14 -2.90 1.95
C MET A 13 35.28 -1.63 1.84
N ARG A 14 34.01 -1.78 1.51
CA ARG A 14 33.03 -0.70 1.68
C ARG A 14 32.59 -0.70 3.14
N ARG A 15 32.71 0.43 3.79
CA ARG A 15 32.17 0.64 5.13
C ARG A 15 30.64 0.62 5.03
N ILE A 16 30.00 -0.33 5.70
CA ILE A 16 28.55 -0.40 5.81
C ILE A 16 28.21 0.19 7.17
N SER A 17 27.46 1.31 7.18
CA SER A 17 26.93 1.89 8.40
C SER A 17 25.47 1.45 8.58
N PHE A 18 25.12 0.94 9.76
CA PHE A 18 23.76 0.65 10.16
C PHE A 18 23.32 1.65 11.21
N PRO A 19 22.10 2.23 11.11
CA PRO A 19 21.56 3.02 12.21
C PRO A 19 21.29 2.10 13.40
N ILE A 20 21.71 2.50 14.59
CA ILE A 20 21.44 1.78 15.84
C ILE A 20 20.10 2.28 16.37
N PRO A 21 19.06 1.42 16.49
CA PRO A 21 17.80 1.82 17.09
C PRO A 21 18.01 2.15 18.58
N GLY A 22 17.64 3.37 18.98
CA GLY A 22 17.66 3.79 20.39
C GLY A 22 18.81 4.69 20.83
N ALA A 23 19.64 5.21 19.92
CA ALA A 23 20.60 6.26 20.27
C ALA A 23 19.88 7.60 20.46
N PRO A 24 20.17 8.36 21.54
CA PRO A 24 19.56 9.66 21.74
C PRO A 24 20.02 10.68 20.70
N ASP A 25 19.11 11.56 20.28
CA ASP A 25 19.27 12.63 19.28
C ASP A 25 20.22 13.77 19.73
N GLU A 26 21.38 13.46 20.26
CA GLU A 26 22.43 14.45 20.46
C GLU A 26 23.40 14.40 19.29
N LYS A 27 23.58 15.54 18.64
CA LYS A 27 24.55 15.83 17.60
C LYS A 27 25.91 15.19 17.91
N GLN A 28 26.14 13.98 17.42
CA GLN A 28 27.44 13.35 17.40
C GLN A 28 27.92 13.24 15.95
N GLU A 29 28.82 14.12 15.60
CA GLU A 29 29.73 13.89 14.49
C GLU A 29 30.48 12.59 14.81
N ASP A 30 30.24 11.55 13.98
CA ASP A 30 31.02 10.30 13.92
C ASP A 30 30.60 9.08 14.78
N ASP A 31 29.31 8.80 14.94
CA ASP A 31 28.86 7.49 15.42
C ASP A 31 28.87 6.42 14.29
N ARG A 32 30.07 6.15 13.78
CA ARG A 32 30.28 5.05 12.83
C ARG A 32 30.76 3.81 13.57
N ALA A 33 29.88 2.83 13.77
CA ALA A 33 30.31 1.52 14.23
C ALA A 33 31.15 0.81 13.13
N VAL A 34 32.40 0.50 13.41
CA VAL A 34 33.27 -0.21 12.49
C VAL A 34 33.23 -1.69 12.83
N PHE A 35 32.67 -2.49 11.93
CA PHE A 35 32.63 -3.94 12.07
C PHE A 35 33.75 -4.57 11.25
N LYS A 36 34.56 -5.43 11.88
CA LYS A 36 35.54 -6.28 11.19
C LYS A 36 34.83 -7.57 10.78
N VAL A 37 34.48 -7.67 9.50
CA VAL A 37 33.77 -8.83 8.96
C VAL A 37 34.72 -9.76 8.26
N LYS A 38 34.70 -11.03 8.64
CA LYS A 38 35.43 -12.12 7.95
C LYS A 38 34.43 -12.91 7.10
N ILE A 39 34.59 -12.85 5.78
CA ILE A 39 33.79 -13.66 4.86
C ILE A 39 34.27 -15.10 4.95
N SER A 40 33.40 -16.01 5.43
CA SER A 40 33.75 -17.44 5.57
C SER A 40 33.37 -18.26 4.34
N LYS A 41 32.38 -17.83 3.55
CA LYS A 41 31.93 -18.55 2.36
C LYS A 41 31.23 -17.62 1.38
N ILE A 42 31.59 -17.74 0.10
CA ILE A 42 30.86 -17.11 -1.01
C ILE A 42 30.12 -18.22 -1.76
N ARG A 43 28.84 -18.06 -2.02
CA ARG A 43 28.05 -19.00 -2.81
C ARG A 43 27.57 -18.28 -4.07
N THR A 44 27.77 -18.93 -5.20
CA THR A 44 27.21 -18.50 -6.48
C THR A 44 25.93 -19.30 -6.74
N LEU A 45 24.84 -18.61 -7.04
CA LEU A 45 23.60 -19.26 -7.41
C LEU A 45 23.65 -19.58 -8.90
N HIS A 46 23.69 -20.88 -9.22
CA HIS A 46 23.51 -21.36 -10.58
C HIS A 46 22.03 -21.69 -10.79
N LEU A 47 21.35 -20.89 -11.61
CA LEU A 47 19.98 -21.16 -12.02
C LEU A 47 20.02 -22.24 -13.10
N PRO A 48 19.17 -23.29 -13.01
CA PRO A 48 19.04 -24.28 -14.08
C PRO A 48 18.45 -23.61 -15.33
N GLU A 49 18.73 -24.19 -16.48
CA GLU A 49 18.05 -23.78 -17.73
C GLU A 49 16.56 -24.04 -17.63
N LEU A 50 15.77 -23.11 -18.18
CA LEU A 50 14.32 -23.22 -18.18
C LEU A 50 13.90 -24.30 -19.19
N THR A 51 13.41 -25.43 -18.70
CA THR A 51 12.97 -26.59 -19.47
C THR A 51 11.46 -26.77 -19.41
N ASP A 52 10.89 -27.54 -20.33
CA ASP A 52 9.45 -27.88 -20.32
C ASP A 52 9.06 -28.63 -19.04
N GLU A 53 9.96 -29.40 -18.44
CA GLU A 53 9.71 -30.06 -17.15
C GLU A 53 9.48 -29.04 -16.01
N ILE A 54 10.19 -27.91 -16.04
CA ILE A 54 9.99 -26.82 -15.07
C ILE A 54 8.66 -26.14 -15.35
N ALA A 55 8.35 -25.87 -16.62
CA ALA A 55 7.07 -25.27 -17.00
C ALA A 55 5.87 -26.14 -16.56
N GLN A 56 5.98 -27.47 -16.70
CA GLN A 56 4.92 -28.40 -16.27
C GLN A 56 4.72 -28.41 -14.75
N ARG A 57 5.77 -28.24 -13.96
CA ARG A 57 5.63 -28.09 -12.49
C ARG A 57 4.86 -26.85 -12.10
N GLU A 58 4.98 -25.77 -12.90
CA GLU A 58 4.23 -24.52 -12.72
C GLU A 58 2.86 -24.55 -13.39
N GLY A 59 2.43 -25.68 -13.97
CA GLY A 59 1.11 -25.88 -14.56
C GLY A 59 0.97 -25.44 -16.02
N PHE A 60 2.10 -25.29 -16.75
CA PHE A 60 2.13 -24.94 -18.16
C PHE A 60 2.67 -26.11 -19.00
N ASP A 61 2.16 -26.33 -20.20
CA ASP A 61 2.58 -27.45 -21.06
C ASP A 61 4.02 -27.26 -21.58
N THR A 62 4.39 -26.04 -21.93
CA THR A 62 5.70 -25.72 -22.50
C THR A 62 6.32 -24.45 -21.90
N VAL A 63 7.63 -24.29 -22.05
CA VAL A 63 8.34 -23.04 -21.69
C VAL A 63 7.78 -21.84 -22.46
N ILE A 64 7.31 -22.05 -23.68
CA ILE A 64 6.72 -20.97 -24.50
C ILE A 64 5.43 -20.47 -23.85
N ASP A 65 4.57 -21.39 -23.36
CA ASP A 65 3.33 -21.02 -22.71
C ASP A 65 3.57 -20.33 -21.37
N LEU A 66 4.52 -20.83 -20.58
CA LEU A 66 4.96 -20.18 -19.35
C LEU A 66 5.46 -18.76 -19.60
N ARG A 67 6.33 -18.57 -20.60
CA ARG A 67 6.82 -17.23 -20.96
C ARG A 67 5.71 -16.30 -21.43
N ARG A 68 4.74 -16.82 -22.19
CA ARG A 68 3.57 -16.05 -22.63
C ARG A 68 2.73 -15.60 -21.45
N ALA A 69 2.43 -16.50 -20.54
CA ALA A 69 1.67 -16.22 -19.32
C ALA A 69 2.37 -15.16 -18.45
N ILE A 70 3.66 -15.32 -18.20
CA ILE A 70 4.45 -14.34 -17.45
C ILE A 70 4.47 -12.97 -18.16
N LYS A 71 4.60 -12.95 -19.49
CA LYS A 71 4.59 -11.69 -20.23
C LYS A 71 3.25 -10.96 -20.09
N ILE A 72 2.13 -11.69 -20.21
CA ILE A 72 0.79 -11.12 -20.01
C ILE A 72 0.63 -10.61 -18.60
N ASP A 73 1.05 -11.38 -17.61
CA ASP A 73 0.97 -11.00 -16.19
C ASP A 73 1.79 -9.73 -15.90
N LEU A 74 3.03 -9.67 -16.36
CA LEU A 74 3.88 -8.49 -16.23
C LEU A 74 3.30 -7.26 -16.96
N GLN A 75 2.67 -7.47 -18.12
CA GLN A 75 2.02 -6.39 -18.85
C GLN A 75 0.81 -5.86 -18.09
N ASN A 76 -0.05 -6.75 -17.57
CA ASN A 76 -1.20 -6.37 -16.74
C ASN A 76 -0.75 -5.62 -15.47
N HIS A 77 0.28 -6.10 -14.81
CA HIS A 77 0.85 -5.41 -13.63
C HIS A 77 1.39 -4.02 -13.98
N LYS A 78 2.05 -3.89 -15.12
CA LYS A 78 2.54 -2.60 -15.60
C LYS A 78 1.40 -1.63 -15.86
N GLU A 79 0.37 -2.06 -16.60
CA GLU A 79 -0.82 -1.26 -16.91
C GLU A 79 -1.55 -0.83 -15.64
N GLN A 80 -1.74 -1.74 -14.68
CA GLN A 80 -2.33 -1.42 -13.38
C GLN A 80 -1.49 -0.40 -12.59
N HIS A 81 -0.18 -0.52 -12.62
CA HIS A 81 0.71 0.42 -11.93
C HIS A 81 0.65 1.80 -12.58
N GLU A 82 0.65 1.87 -13.92
CA GLU A 82 0.52 3.13 -14.66
C GLU A 82 -0.84 3.79 -14.38
N GLU A 83 -1.93 3.02 -14.37
CA GLU A 83 -3.26 3.50 -14.01
C GLU A 83 -3.30 4.08 -12.59
N LEU A 84 -2.74 3.37 -11.61
CA LEU A 84 -2.68 3.84 -10.22
C LEU A 84 -1.88 5.14 -10.11
N LYS A 85 -0.76 5.24 -10.82
CA LYS A 85 0.06 6.46 -10.84
C LYS A 85 -0.69 7.65 -11.43
N ILE A 86 -1.39 7.45 -12.54
CA ILE A 86 -2.21 8.51 -13.16
C ILE A 86 -3.32 8.95 -12.19
N LYS A 87 -4.00 8.02 -11.54
CA LYS A 87 -5.02 8.34 -10.53
C LYS A 87 -4.45 9.12 -9.34
N GLU A 88 -3.23 8.77 -8.91
CA GLU A 88 -2.51 9.51 -7.87
C GLU A 88 -2.18 10.94 -8.34
N ASP A 89 -1.71 11.11 -9.56
CA ASP A 89 -1.43 12.43 -10.14
C ASP A 89 -2.70 13.27 -10.26
N ILE A 90 -3.82 12.69 -10.71
CA ILE A 90 -5.15 13.36 -10.72
C ILE A 90 -5.53 13.79 -9.31
N PHE A 91 -5.41 12.91 -8.31
CA PHE A 91 -5.74 13.22 -6.93
C PHE A 91 -4.89 14.37 -6.39
N ASN A 92 -3.59 14.37 -6.68
CA ASN A 92 -2.67 15.45 -6.30
C ASN A 92 -3.07 16.80 -6.92
N ILE A 93 -3.49 16.81 -8.18
CA ILE A 93 -3.97 18.02 -8.87
C ILE A 93 -5.26 18.52 -8.21
N LEU A 94 -6.23 17.64 -7.98
CA LEU A 94 -7.49 18.00 -7.33
C LEU A 94 -7.27 18.64 -5.95
N VAL A 95 -6.38 18.06 -5.14
CA VAL A 95 -6.08 18.60 -3.81
C VAL A 95 -5.35 19.94 -3.89
N LYS A 96 -4.42 20.07 -4.85
CA LYS A 96 -3.65 21.30 -5.03
C LYS A 96 -4.52 22.49 -5.46
N ASP A 97 -5.52 22.22 -6.30
CA ASP A 97 -6.42 23.23 -6.84
C ASP A 97 -7.66 23.45 -5.95
N ALA A 98 -7.78 22.67 -4.85
CA ALA A 98 -8.88 22.80 -3.92
C ALA A 98 -8.74 24.06 -3.06
N GLU A 99 -9.75 24.94 -3.10
CA GLU A 99 -9.90 26.10 -2.21
C GLU A 99 -10.74 25.76 -0.96
N VAL A 100 -10.63 24.52 -0.45
CA VAL A 100 -11.44 24.01 0.66
C VAL A 100 -10.56 23.64 1.84
N GLU A 101 -10.90 24.17 3.01
CA GLU A 101 -10.30 23.72 4.27
C GLU A 101 -11.22 22.69 4.94
N PRO A 102 -10.78 21.43 5.12
CA PRO A 102 -11.59 20.41 5.76
C PRO A 102 -11.85 20.74 7.24
N PRO A 103 -13.07 20.48 7.75
CA PRO A 103 -13.39 20.67 9.16
C PRO A 103 -12.51 19.79 10.06
N GLU A 104 -12.13 20.33 11.23
CA GLU A 104 -11.28 19.62 12.19
C GLU A 104 -11.82 18.24 12.59
N SER A 105 -13.13 18.13 12.79
CA SER A 105 -13.77 16.84 13.15
C SER A 105 -13.61 15.76 12.07
N VAL A 106 -13.48 16.15 10.80
CA VAL A 106 -13.29 15.21 9.69
C VAL A 106 -11.83 14.79 9.63
N ILE A 107 -10.90 15.73 9.86
CA ILE A 107 -9.45 15.43 9.95
C ILE A 107 -9.17 14.46 11.09
N GLU A 108 -9.75 14.70 12.29
CA GLU A 108 -9.59 13.79 13.42
C GLU A 108 -10.13 12.38 13.15
N ARG A 109 -11.25 12.29 12.43
CA ARG A 109 -11.82 11.00 12.03
C ARG A 109 -10.91 10.27 11.06
N GLU A 110 -10.35 10.96 10.07
CA GLU A 110 -9.39 10.39 9.13
C GLU A 110 -8.12 9.90 9.86
N LEU A 111 -7.58 10.69 10.80
CA LEU A 111 -6.45 10.30 11.63
C LEU A 111 -6.71 9.02 12.42
N LYS A 112 -7.87 8.91 13.06
CA LYS A 112 -8.27 7.69 13.77
C LYS A 112 -8.31 6.49 12.84
N PHE A 113 -8.86 6.68 11.63
CA PHE A 113 -8.93 5.62 10.63
C PHE A 113 -7.54 5.18 10.17
N MET A 114 -6.65 6.10 9.88
CA MET A 114 -5.26 5.79 9.50
C MET A 114 -4.53 5.00 10.60
N ILE A 115 -4.75 5.37 11.87
CA ILE A 115 -4.18 4.67 13.03
C ILE A 115 -4.73 3.26 13.16
N GLU A 116 -6.04 3.08 13.04
CA GLU A 116 -6.66 1.75 13.10
C GLU A 116 -6.21 0.86 11.94
N GLY A 117 -6.07 1.43 10.74
CA GLY A 117 -5.49 0.73 9.61
C GLY A 117 -4.07 0.24 9.86
N MET A 118 -3.22 1.07 10.47
CA MET A 118 -1.86 0.69 10.84
C MET A 118 -1.85 -0.42 11.91
N LYS A 119 -2.67 -0.29 12.95
CA LYS A 119 -2.80 -1.35 13.98
C LYS A 119 -3.23 -2.67 13.36
N PHE A 120 -4.17 -2.63 12.43
CA PHE A 120 -4.63 -3.82 11.72
C PHE A 120 -3.51 -4.46 10.87
N GLN A 121 -2.72 -3.65 10.18
CA GLN A 121 -1.58 -4.11 9.38
C GLN A 121 -0.49 -4.74 10.25
N ILE A 122 -0.19 -4.14 11.40
CA ILE A 122 0.74 -4.70 12.39
C ILE A 122 0.22 -6.06 12.90
N ALA A 123 -1.07 -6.16 13.24
CA ALA A 123 -1.66 -7.40 13.69
C ALA A 123 -1.62 -8.50 12.61
N GLN A 124 -1.80 -8.15 11.34
CA GLN A 124 -1.66 -9.08 10.22
C GLN A 124 -0.23 -9.62 10.04
N SER A 125 0.79 -8.83 10.41
CA SER A 125 2.18 -9.30 10.40
C SER A 125 2.53 -10.26 11.55
N GLY A 126 1.55 -10.59 12.40
CA GLY A 126 1.71 -11.47 13.55
C GLY A 126 2.28 -10.80 14.81
N MET A 127 2.48 -9.48 14.79
CA MET A 127 2.89 -8.70 15.95
C MET A 127 1.68 -8.07 16.66
N LYS A 128 1.77 -7.92 17.97
CA LYS A 128 0.81 -7.08 18.69
C LYS A 128 1.17 -5.60 18.47
N PRO A 129 0.20 -4.70 18.26
CA PRO A 129 0.47 -3.27 18.10
C PRO A 129 1.31 -2.68 19.25
N GLU A 130 1.11 -3.17 20.48
CA GLU A 130 1.83 -2.75 21.68
C GLU A 130 3.32 -3.13 21.66
N ASP A 131 3.67 -4.25 21.01
CA ASP A 131 5.04 -4.76 20.90
C ASP A 131 5.78 -4.21 19.66
N SER A 132 5.08 -3.51 18.77
CA SER A 132 5.63 -3.02 17.49
C SER A 132 6.42 -1.72 17.61
N GLY A 133 6.37 -1.04 18.75
CA GLY A 133 6.90 0.31 18.90
C GLY A 133 6.08 1.40 18.22
N PHE A 134 4.88 1.08 17.72
CA PHE A 134 3.98 2.05 17.14
C PHE A 134 3.33 2.94 18.22
N GLU A 135 3.57 4.25 18.13
CA GLU A 135 3.06 5.25 19.07
C GLU A 135 1.89 6.03 18.41
N PRO A 136 0.62 5.72 18.74
CA PRO A 136 -0.54 6.38 18.12
C PRO A 136 -0.57 7.90 18.29
N GLU A 137 -0.19 8.40 19.47
CA GLU A 137 -0.18 9.85 19.74
C GLU A 137 0.85 10.60 18.91
N LYS A 138 2.01 9.99 18.66
CA LYS A 138 3.04 10.54 17.78
C LYS A 138 2.57 10.50 16.33
N ALA A 139 2.00 9.39 15.91
CA ALA A 139 1.43 9.22 14.58
C ALA A 139 0.32 10.25 14.29
N MET A 140 -0.55 10.56 15.27
CA MET A 140 -1.58 11.60 15.11
C MET A 140 -0.98 12.97 14.76
N LYS A 141 0.15 13.31 15.32
CA LYS A 141 0.82 14.59 15.03
C LYS A 141 1.52 14.57 13.68
N GLU A 142 2.26 13.50 13.41
CA GLU A 142 3.06 13.36 12.19
C GLU A 142 2.18 13.19 10.92
N TRP A 143 1.03 12.53 11.06
CA TRP A 143 0.14 12.23 9.94
C TRP A 143 -0.93 13.30 9.70
N ARG A 144 -0.95 14.36 10.49
CA ARG A 144 -1.98 15.41 10.36
C ARG A 144 -2.02 16.04 8.97
N GLU A 145 -0.86 16.38 8.40
CA GLU A 145 -0.81 16.95 7.05
C GLU A 145 -1.34 15.97 6.01
N LYS A 146 -1.01 14.69 6.15
CA LYS A 146 -1.52 13.64 5.28
C LYS A 146 -3.03 13.43 5.44
N ALA A 147 -3.55 13.54 6.65
CA ALA A 147 -4.99 13.47 6.90
C ALA A 147 -5.73 14.66 6.28
N ILE A 148 -5.18 15.87 6.37
CA ILE A 148 -5.73 17.06 5.69
C ILE A 148 -5.74 16.82 4.18
N PHE A 149 -4.63 16.38 3.61
CA PHE A 149 -4.52 16.08 2.18
C PHE A 149 -5.56 15.05 1.72
N ASN A 150 -5.68 13.92 2.41
CA ASN A 150 -6.65 12.88 2.10
C ASN A 150 -8.08 13.41 2.18
N THR A 151 -8.40 14.10 3.28
CA THR A 151 -9.75 14.64 3.53
C THR A 151 -10.15 15.65 2.45
N THR A 152 -9.25 16.57 2.10
CA THR A 152 -9.49 17.54 1.01
C THR A 152 -9.78 16.81 -0.30
N GLY A 153 -8.97 15.81 -0.65
CA GLY A 153 -9.19 15.04 -1.88
C GLY A 153 -10.52 14.30 -1.90
N TYR A 154 -10.91 13.67 -0.78
CA TYR A 154 -12.22 13.02 -0.68
C TYR A 154 -13.40 14.00 -0.79
N MET A 155 -13.30 15.19 -0.20
CA MET A 155 -14.31 16.23 -0.35
C MET A 155 -14.42 16.71 -1.80
N MET A 156 -13.32 16.84 -2.51
CA MET A 156 -13.33 17.18 -3.94
C MET A 156 -13.99 16.07 -4.76
N LEU A 157 -13.64 14.81 -4.52
CA LEU A 157 -14.26 13.68 -5.22
C LEU A 157 -15.76 13.58 -4.92
N GLU A 158 -16.21 13.84 -3.69
CA GLU A 158 -17.62 13.87 -3.32
C GLU A 158 -18.36 15.00 -4.05
N SER A 159 -17.76 16.18 -4.15
CA SER A 159 -18.34 17.31 -4.89
C SER A 159 -18.48 17.00 -6.38
N ILE A 160 -17.47 16.35 -6.99
CA ILE A 160 -17.54 15.91 -8.37
C ILE A 160 -18.60 14.82 -8.55
N ALA A 161 -18.68 13.85 -7.62
CA ALA A 161 -19.70 12.81 -7.64
C ALA A 161 -21.10 13.40 -7.65
N ALA A 162 -21.35 14.42 -6.82
CA ALA A 162 -22.64 15.13 -6.76
C ALA A 162 -22.93 15.88 -8.07
N ALA A 163 -21.96 16.56 -8.65
CA ALA A 163 -22.10 17.29 -9.91
C ALA A 163 -22.40 16.37 -11.10
N GLU A 164 -21.73 15.22 -11.14
CA GLU A 164 -21.84 14.22 -12.23
C GLU A 164 -22.92 13.15 -11.95
N ASN A 165 -23.70 13.29 -10.87
CA ASN A 165 -24.72 12.33 -10.45
C ASN A 165 -24.19 10.89 -10.27
N ILE A 166 -22.97 10.76 -9.77
CA ILE A 166 -22.35 9.46 -9.47
C ILE A 166 -22.85 9.00 -8.10
N HIS A 167 -23.54 7.87 -8.06
CA HIS A 167 -24.07 7.29 -6.83
C HIS A 167 -23.59 5.86 -6.65
N LEU A 168 -23.45 5.44 -5.40
CA LEU A 168 -23.22 4.05 -5.07
C LEU A 168 -24.49 3.24 -5.23
N THR A 169 -24.35 2.07 -5.82
CA THR A 169 -25.41 1.08 -5.94
C THR A 169 -25.27 0.00 -4.88
N GLN A 170 -26.30 -0.78 -4.66
CA GLN A 170 -26.22 -1.94 -3.79
C GLN A 170 -25.14 -2.93 -4.27
N GLN A 171 -24.99 -3.08 -5.59
CA GLN A 171 -23.96 -3.96 -6.20
C GLN A 171 -22.54 -3.48 -5.87
N ASP A 172 -22.28 -2.16 -5.83
CA ASP A 172 -20.97 -1.62 -5.44
C ASP A 172 -20.62 -2.03 -4.00
N MET A 173 -21.60 -1.97 -3.09
CA MET A 173 -21.42 -2.36 -1.69
C MET A 173 -21.23 -3.87 -1.54
N GLU A 174 -21.98 -4.67 -2.25
CA GLU A 174 -21.88 -6.14 -2.23
C GLU A 174 -20.51 -6.59 -2.75
N ALA A 175 -20.01 -5.99 -3.84
CA ALA A 175 -18.68 -6.26 -4.39
C ALA A 175 -17.56 -5.94 -3.37
N GLU A 176 -17.69 -4.83 -2.63
CA GLU A 176 -16.71 -4.50 -1.58
C GLU A 176 -16.76 -5.50 -0.41
N TYR A 177 -17.95 -5.95 0.01
CA TYR A 177 -18.06 -6.98 1.04
C TYR A 177 -17.40 -8.28 0.62
N GLU A 178 -17.58 -8.71 -0.64
CA GLU A 178 -16.91 -9.88 -1.19
C GLU A 178 -15.39 -9.73 -1.23
N LEU A 179 -14.90 -8.55 -1.65
CA LEU A 179 -13.48 -8.25 -1.69
C LEU A 179 -12.85 -8.32 -0.30
N LEU A 180 -13.46 -7.66 0.67
CA LEU A 180 -13.00 -7.67 2.06
C LEU A 180 -13.08 -9.06 2.68
N ALA A 181 -14.11 -9.84 2.37
CA ALA A 181 -14.26 -11.23 2.83
C ALA A 181 -13.11 -12.11 2.32
N LYS A 182 -12.74 -11.98 1.04
CA LYS A 182 -11.58 -12.67 0.44
C LYS A 182 -10.26 -12.27 1.10
N GLN A 183 -10.05 -10.98 1.34
CA GLN A 183 -8.83 -10.45 1.96
C GLN A 183 -8.68 -10.90 3.42
N THR A 184 -9.79 -10.89 4.17
CA THR A 184 -9.78 -11.23 5.61
C THR A 184 -10.03 -12.72 5.88
N LYS A 185 -10.29 -13.53 4.83
CA LYS A 185 -10.68 -14.96 4.93
C LYS A 185 -11.90 -15.17 5.84
N GLN A 186 -12.84 -14.23 5.83
CA GLN A 186 -14.10 -14.25 6.58
C GLN A 186 -15.27 -14.53 5.64
N LYS A 187 -16.43 -14.84 6.20
CA LYS A 187 -17.67 -14.95 5.41
C LYS A 187 -18.20 -13.55 5.06
N VAL A 188 -18.81 -13.44 3.88
CA VAL A 188 -19.35 -12.16 3.38
C VAL A 188 -20.39 -11.58 4.35
N GLU A 189 -21.25 -12.45 4.92
CA GLU A 189 -22.29 -12.04 5.86
C GLU A 189 -21.70 -11.47 7.17
N GLU A 190 -20.56 -11.98 7.63
CA GLU A 190 -19.89 -11.51 8.82
C GLU A 190 -19.27 -10.13 8.58
N VAL A 191 -18.65 -9.93 7.41
CA VAL A 191 -18.09 -8.63 7.00
C VAL A 191 -19.20 -7.61 6.83
N GLN A 192 -20.26 -7.93 6.13
CA GLN A 192 -21.44 -7.09 5.95
C GLN A 192 -22.03 -6.67 7.30
N LYS A 193 -22.29 -7.62 8.19
CA LYS A 193 -22.84 -7.34 9.53
C LYS A 193 -21.90 -6.42 10.33
N ARG A 194 -20.62 -6.64 10.28
CA ARG A 194 -19.62 -5.82 10.98
C ARG A 194 -19.63 -4.37 10.47
N ILE A 195 -19.65 -4.17 9.16
CA ILE A 195 -19.65 -2.83 8.56
C ILE A 195 -20.98 -2.14 8.83
N MET A 196 -22.12 -2.82 8.64
CA MET A 196 -23.44 -2.22 8.83
C MET A 196 -23.79 -1.93 10.31
N SER A 197 -23.20 -2.69 11.25
CA SER A 197 -23.43 -2.45 12.69
C SER A 197 -22.65 -1.28 13.26
N ASN A 198 -21.67 -0.75 12.54
CA ASN A 198 -20.87 0.38 12.98
C ASN A 198 -21.05 1.57 11.99
N PRO A 199 -21.72 2.64 12.39
CA PRO A 199 -21.97 3.81 11.51
C PRO A 199 -20.69 4.44 10.96
N ASP A 200 -19.61 4.48 11.75
CA ASP A 200 -18.33 5.02 11.30
C ASP A 200 -17.69 4.14 10.21
N SER A 201 -17.74 2.82 10.37
CA SER A 201 -17.24 1.86 9.37
C SER A 201 -18.06 1.94 8.08
N LEU A 202 -19.39 2.05 8.19
CA LEU A 202 -20.26 2.18 7.03
C LEU A 202 -19.97 3.50 6.28
N GLY A 203 -19.90 4.61 7.02
CA GLY A 203 -19.58 5.92 6.45
C GLY A 203 -18.24 5.93 5.72
N GLN A 204 -17.22 5.35 6.32
CA GLN A 204 -15.88 5.24 5.73
C GLN A 204 -15.87 4.37 4.47
N THR A 205 -16.53 3.21 4.51
CA THR A 205 -16.66 2.34 3.34
C THR A 205 -17.37 3.06 2.19
N THR A 206 -18.43 3.79 2.51
CA THR A 206 -19.19 4.59 1.54
C THR A 206 -18.34 5.69 0.90
N ILE A 207 -17.62 6.48 1.69
CA ILE A 207 -16.73 7.55 1.20
C ILE A 207 -15.63 6.96 0.30
N LYS A 208 -15.00 5.88 0.74
CA LYS A 208 -13.96 5.19 -0.04
C LYS A 208 -14.48 4.72 -1.39
N LEU A 209 -15.61 4.02 -1.41
CA LEU A 209 -16.20 3.49 -2.64
C LEU A 209 -16.65 4.58 -3.59
N LEU A 210 -17.30 5.63 -3.05
CA LEU A 210 -17.71 6.76 -3.86
C LEU A 210 -16.49 7.45 -4.47
N GLY A 211 -15.45 7.67 -3.67
CA GLY A 211 -14.18 8.23 -4.15
C GLY A 211 -13.53 7.39 -5.24
N GLN A 212 -13.50 6.07 -5.09
CA GLN A 212 -12.97 5.16 -6.11
C GLN A 212 -13.80 5.22 -7.41
N LYS A 213 -15.12 5.21 -7.30
CA LYS A 213 -16.03 5.27 -8.44
C LYS A 213 -15.89 6.59 -9.19
N THR A 214 -15.79 7.69 -8.47
CA THR A 214 -15.57 9.02 -9.02
C THR A 214 -14.21 9.15 -9.68
N MET A 215 -13.15 8.63 -9.05
CA MET A 215 -11.82 8.61 -9.62
C MET A 215 -11.76 7.79 -10.93
N ASN A 216 -12.43 6.65 -10.97
CA ASN A 216 -12.55 5.85 -12.18
C ASN A 216 -13.29 6.59 -13.29
N TYR A 217 -14.34 7.33 -12.94
CA TYR A 217 -15.06 8.18 -13.90
C TYR A 217 -14.15 9.28 -14.46
N ILE A 218 -13.41 10.00 -13.60
CA ILE A 218 -12.47 11.03 -14.02
C ILE A 218 -11.40 10.41 -14.94
N TYR A 219 -10.76 9.32 -14.51
CA TYR A 219 -9.74 8.61 -15.29
C TYR A 219 -10.24 8.20 -16.68
N SER A 220 -11.48 7.70 -16.76
CA SER A 220 -12.07 7.25 -18.04
C SER A 220 -12.43 8.41 -18.98
N ASN A 221 -12.56 9.64 -18.47
CA ASN A 221 -12.94 10.82 -19.25
C ASN A 221 -11.79 11.84 -19.40
N CYS A 222 -10.62 11.56 -18.83
CA CYS A 222 -9.43 12.38 -19.07
C CYS A 222 -8.81 12.03 -20.44
N GLU A 223 -8.44 13.05 -21.18
CA GLU A 223 -7.52 12.91 -22.33
C GLU A 223 -6.09 12.80 -21.76
N ILE A 224 -5.48 11.63 -21.94
CA ILE A 224 -4.12 11.31 -21.45
C ILE A 224 -3.13 11.41 -22.61
#